data_e5f38880df8d20393de30645fd62f195
#
_entry.id   e5f38880df8d20393de30645fd62f195
#
_cell.length_a   1.000
_cell.length_b   1.000
_cell.length_c   1.000
_cell.angle_alpha   90.00
_cell.angle_beta   90.00
_cell.angle_gamma   90.00
#
_symmetry.space_group_name_H-M   'P 1'
#
loop_
_entity.id
_entity.type
_entity.pdbx_description
1 polymer ?
#
loop_
_entity_poly.entity_id
_entity_poly.type
_entity_poly.pdbx_seq_one_letter_code
_entity_poly.pdbx_strand_id
1 'polypeptide(L)'
;MPPPAAWSGRRACPGTAVSQESLRFVRLDELPFWFPEWALADAELMKRATALLTELEQFQLWMAGHFGLDDDGVKMHEKKAKTSFMRRFAPEGVATGLVWTANIRTLRHTIEARTDQGAEEEIRLVFGKIGEIMREEAPALFGDYTVTDGTWIPGWRKV
;
A
#
# COMPACT_ATOMS: atom_id res chain seq x y z
N MET A 1 -1.98 -20.59 -26.76
CA MET A 1 -2.68 -19.53 -26.01
C MET A 1 -1.80 -18.29 -26.04
N PRO A 2 -2.18 -17.17 -26.63
CA PRO A 2 -1.34 -15.97 -26.61
C PRO A 2 -1.22 -15.45 -25.17
N PRO A 3 -0.07 -14.87 -24.77
CA PRO A 3 0.07 -14.29 -23.44
C PRO A 3 -0.94 -13.17 -23.26
N PRO A 4 -1.51 -13.01 -22.05
CA PRO A 4 -2.42 -11.90 -21.77
C PRO A 4 -1.69 -10.59 -22.07
N ALA A 5 -2.38 -9.71 -22.80
CA ALA A 5 -1.86 -8.40 -23.16
C ALA A 5 -1.34 -7.70 -21.89
N ALA A 6 -0.09 -7.27 -21.95
CA ALA A 6 0.50 -6.49 -20.89
C ALA A 6 -0.40 -5.29 -20.59
N TRP A 7 -0.88 -5.20 -19.36
CA TRP A 7 -1.68 -4.07 -18.87
C TRP A 7 -0.76 -2.84 -18.77
N SER A 8 -0.51 -2.22 -19.92
CA SER A 8 0.28 -0.97 -20.06
C SER A 8 -0.59 0.29 -19.88
N GLY A 9 -1.68 0.18 -19.15
CA GLY A 9 -2.68 1.23 -19.02
C GLY A 9 -2.80 1.80 -17.61
N ARG A 10 -1.70 2.17 -16.95
CA ARG A 10 -1.82 3.21 -15.94
C ARG A 10 -2.04 4.52 -16.66
N ARG A 11 -3.29 4.92 -16.83
CA ARG A 11 -3.58 6.35 -17.03
C ARG A 11 -3.15 7.01 -15.74
N ALA A 12 -1.93 7.54 -15.73
CA ALA A 12 -1.54 8.49 -14.71
C ALA A 12 -2.62 9.58 -14.70
N CYS A 13 -3.31 9.74 -13.59
CA CYS A 13 -4.17 10.91 -13.44
C CYS A 13 -3.31 12.13 -13.74
N PRO A 14 -3.73 13.05 -14.63
CA PRO A 14 -2.94 14.23 -14.94
C PRO A 14 -2.54 14.94 -13.65
N GLY A 15 -1.24 15.13 -13.44
CA GLY A 15 -0.70 15.79 -12.25
C GLY A 15 -0.33 14.87 -11.08
N THR A 16 -0.15 13.56 -11.30
CA THR A 16 0.36 12.64 -10.28
C THR A 16 1.53 11.81 -10.78
N ALA A 17 2.46 11.49 -9.89
CA ALA A 17 3.50 10.49 -10.08
C ALA A 17 3.56 9.56 -8.87
N VAL A 18 3.74 8.26 -9.09
CA VAL A 18 3.85 7.25 -8.04
C VAL A 18 5.14 6.48 -8.24
N SER A 19 5.97 6.42 -7.20
CA SER A 19 7.12 5.53 -7.10
C SER A 19 6.84 4.57 -5.95
N GLN A 20 6.63 3.31 -6.26
CA GLN A 20 6.34 2.27 -5.29
C GLN A 20 7.50 1.30 -5.18
N GLU A 21 7.82 0.90 -3.97
CA GLU A 21 8.76 -0.17 -3.71
C GLU A 21 8.32 -1.46 -4.42
N SER A 22 9.26 -2.10 -5.09
CA SER A 22 8.95 -3.28 -5.87
C SER A 22 9.17 -4.55 -5.03
N LEU A 23 8.10 -5.28 -4.75
CA LEU A 23 8.14 -6.58 -4.08
C LEU A 23 8.98 -7.65 -4.84
N ARG A 24 9.54 -7.32 -6.00
CA ARG A 24 10.50 -8.20 -6.71
C ARG A 24 11.93 -8.01 -6.22
N PHE A 25 12.19 -6.97 -5.45
CA PHE A 25 13.51 -6.62 -4.92
C PHE A 25 13.56 -6.64 -3.40
N VAL A 26 12.39 -6.64 -2.76
CA VAL A 26 12.26 -6.75 -1.31
C VAL A 26 12.08 -8.21 -0.94
N ARG A 27 12.76 -8.64 0.11
CA ARG A 27 12.51 -9.94 0.72
C ARG A 27 11.24 -9.87 1.56
N LEU A 28 10.45 -10.92 1.48
CA LEU A 28 9.21 -11.06 2.24
C LEU A 28 9.44 -12.03 3.42
N ASP A 29 10.60 -11.90 4.08
CA ASP A 29 10.99 -12.62 5.29
C ASP A 29 10.33 -12.03 6.55
N GLU A 30 9.89 -10.80 6.47
CA GLU A 30 8.96 -10.17 7.39
C GLU A 30 7.77 -9.64 6.58
N LEU A 31 6.56 -9.93 7.02
CA LEU A 31 5.32 -9.48 6.38
C LEU A 31 4.68 -8.39 7.25
N PRO A 32 5.04 -7.12 7.08
CA PRO A 32 4.40 -6.03 7.81
C PRO A 32 2.93 -5.97 7.41
N PHE A 33 2.05 -6.02 8.41
CA PHE A 33 0.61 -6.09 8.22
C PHE A 33 -0.10 -5.15 9.18
N TRP A 34 -1.03 -4.35 8.68
CA TRP A 34 -1.87 -3.51 9.50
C TRP A 34 -3.16 -4.25 9.87
N PHE A 35 -3.57 -4.15 11.14
CA PHE A 35 -4.83 -4.70 11.62
C PHE A 35 -5.70 -3.58 12.21
N PRO A 36 -6.98 -3.48 11.87
CA PRO A 36 -7.90 -2.54 12.47
C PRO A 36 -8.15 -2.87 13.96
N GLU A 37 -8.54 -1.86 14.74
CA GLU A 37 -8.75 -2.03 16.19
C GLU A 37 -9.77 -3.12 16.54
N TRP A 38 -10.83 -3.25 15.75
CA TRP A 38 -11.83 -4.31 15.96
C TRP A 38 -11.24 -5.70 15.77
N ALA A 39 -10.30 -5.90 14.86
CA ALA A 39 -9.60 -7.17 14.68
C ALA A 39 -8.61 -7.44 15.81
N LEU A 40 -7.87 -6.40 16.24
CA LEU A 40 -6.96 -6.50 17.40
C LEU A 40 -7.68 -6.87 18.70
N ALA A 41 -8.96 -6.52 18.84
CA ALA A 41 -9.79 -6.86 19.99
C ALA A 41 -10.24 -8.35 20.00
N ASP A 42 -10.17 -9.05 18.86
CA ASP A 42 -10.52 -10.47 18.75
C ASP A 42 -9.27 -11.35 18.87
N ALA A 43 -9.04 -11.86 20.09
CA ALA A 43 -7.87 -12.67 20.40
C ALA A 43 -7.76 -13.98 19.60
N GLU A 44 -8.89 -14.63 19.26
CA GLU A 44 -8.88 -15.87 18.48
C GLU A 44 -8.59 -15.58 17.02
N LEU A 45 -9.18 -14.51 16.45
CA LEU A 45 -8.87 -14.03 15.10
C LEU A 45 -7.38 -13.70 14.99
N MET A 46 -6.86 -12.89 15.93
CA MET A 46 -5.45 -12.46 15.92
C MET A 46 -4.50 -13.64 16.05
N LYS A 47 -4.80 -14.61 16.92
CA LYS A 47 -3.99 -15.83 17.03
C LYS A 47 -3.90 -16.58 15.71
N ARG A 48 -5.00 -16.74 14.98
CA ARG A 48 -5.03 -17.45 13.69
C ARG A 48 -4.36 -16.65 12.59
N ALA A 49 -4.62 -15.34 12.52
CA ALA A 49 -4.01 -14.47 11.53
C ALA A 49 -2.48 -14.42 11.70
N THR A 50 -1.99 -14.25 12.92
CA THR A 50 -0.55 -14.24 13.22
C THR A 50 0.10 -15.60 12.88
N ALA A 51 -0.55 -16.70 13.22
CA ALA A 51 -0.02 -18.02 12.86
C ALA A 51 0.11 -18.20 11.34
N LEU A 52 -0.90 -17.77 10.57
CA LEU A 52 -0.88 -17.84 9.12
C LEU A 52 0.23 -16.96 8.52
N LEU A 53 0.40 -15.73 9.01
CA LEU A 53 1.48 -14.83 8.55
C LEU A 53 2.84 -15.43 8.86
N THR A 54 3.05 -15.97 10.06
CA THR A 54 4.30 -16.66 10.43
C THR A 54 4.60 -17.83 9.50
N GLU A 55 3.59 -18.63 9.14
CA GLU A 55 3.75 -19.74 8.17
C GLU A 55 4.16 -19.23 6.78
N LEU A 56 3.58 -18.13 6.32
CA LEU A 56 3.94 -17.51 5.04
C LEU A 56 5.37 -16.95 5.07
N GLU A 57 5.80 -16.31 6.15
CA GLU A 57 7.18 -15.84 6.35
C GLU A 57 8.16 -17.00 6.32
N GLN A 58 7.90 -18.05 7.06
CA GLN A 58 8.73 -19.26 7.05
C GLN A 58 8.81 -19.89 5.66
N PHE A 59 7.70 -19.89 4.92
CA PHE A 59 7.70 -20.38 3.54
C PHE A 59 8.53 -19.49 2.60
N GLN A 60 8.50 -18.17 2.78
CA GLN A 60 9.36 -17.25 2.03
C GLN A 60 10.84 -17.50 2.32
N LEU A 61 11.23 -17.70 3.58
CA LEU A 61 12.58 -18.03 3.99
C LEU A 61 13.03 -19.37 3.40
N TRP A 62 12.17 -20.39 3.49
CA TRP A 62 12.44 -21.70 2.89
C TRP A 62 12.65 -21.60 1.38
N MET A 63 11.78 -20.88 0.66
CA MET A 63 11.94 -20.68 -0.80
C MET A 63 13.24 -19.96 -1.13
N ALA A 64 13.64 -18.94 -0.34
CA ALA A 64 14.88 -18.21 -0.55
C ALA A 64 16.10 -19.13 -0.48
N GLY A 65 16.16 -19.99 0.54
CA GLY A 65 17.20 -21.01 0.70
C GLY A 65 17.15 -22.08 -0.38
N HIS A 66 15.96 -22.62 -0.68
CA HIS A 66 15.75 -23.65 -1.70
C HIS A 66 16.18 -23.17 -3.11
N PHE A 67 15.97 -21.91 -3.42
CA PHE A 67 16.39 -21.30 -4.68
C PHE A 67 17.85 -20.83 -4.69
N GLY A 68 18.54 -20.89 -3.58
CA GLY A 68 19.93 -20.40 -3.45
C GLY A 68 20.04 -18.91 -3.81
N LEU A 69 19.10 -18.07 -3.33
CA LEU A 69 19.07 -16.65 -3.72
C LEU A 69 20.29 -15.86 -3.23
N ASP A 70 20.94 -16.37 -2.19
CA ASP A 70 22.12 -15.74 -1.59
C ASP A 70 23.44 -16.37 -2.03
N ASP A 71 23.38 -17.39 -2.89
CA ASP A 71 24.58 -18.06 -3.39
C ASP A 71 25.39 -17.14 -4.30
N ASP A 72 26.71 -17.29 -4.21
CA ASP A 72 27.66 -16.55 -5.04
C ASP A 72 27.45 -16.86 -6.53
N GLY A 73 27.47 -15.83 -7.36
CA GLY A 73 27.40 -15.97 -8.82
C GLY A 73 25.98 -16.11 -9.40
N VAL A 74 24.93 -16.14 -8.60
CA VAL A 74 23.54 -16.16 -9.11
C VAL A 74 23.23 -14.88 -9.87
N LYS A 75 22.86 -15.02 -11.14
CA LYS A 75 22.61 -13.88 -12.02
C LYS A 75 21.34 -13.11 -11.60
N MET A 76 21.38 -11.79 -11.74
CA MET A 76 20.27 -10.91 -11.33
C MET A 76 18.93 -11.27 -11.99
N HIS A 77 18.93 -11.71 -13.25
CA HIS A 77 17.68 -12.09 -13.93
C HIS A 77 17.07 -13.38 -13.38
N GLU A 78 17.90 -14.32 -12.89
CA GLU A 78 17.44 -15.54 -12.23
C GLU A 78 16.85 -15.20 -10.85
N LYS A 79 17.53 -14.34 -10.07
CA LYS A 79 17.00 -13.82 -8.81
C LYS A 79 15.62 -13.18 -9.02
N LYS A 80 15.49 -12.31 -10.03
CA LYS A 80 14.21 -11.67 -10.37
C LYS A 80 13.11 -12.64 -10.75
N ALA A 81 13.42 -13.71 -11.46
CA ALA A 81 12.43 -14.73 -11.82
C ALA A 81 11.93 -15.48 -10.57
N LYS A 82 12.86 -15.90 -9.71
CA LYS A 82 12.56 -16.61 -8.46
C LYS A 82 11.77 -15.74 -7.48
N THR A 83 12.19 -14.51 -7.22
CA THR A 83 11.45 -13.56 -6.36
C THR A 83 10.10 -13.15 -6.94
N SER A 84 9.95 -13.10 -8.27
CA SER A 84 8.65 -12.90 -8.92
C SER A 84 7.69 -14.08 -8.70
N PHE A 85 8.19 -15.28 -8.50
CA PHE A 85 7.39 -16.43 -8.10
C PHE A 85 7.03 -16.34 -6.62
N MET A 86 8.01 -16.08 -5.76
CA MET A 86 7.82 -15.99 -4.29
C MET A 86 6.74 -15.01 -3.88
N ARG A 87 6.71 -13.80 -4.48
CA ARG A 87 5.69 -12.79 -4.17
C ARG A 87 4.24 -13.22 -4.46
N ARG A 88 4.01 -14.31 -5.21
CA ARG A 88 2.65 -14.85 -5.42
C ARG A 88 2.05 -15.44 -4.16
N PHE A 89 2.89 -15.72 -3.18
CA PHE A 89 2.50 -16.20 -1.86
C PHE A 89 2.50 -15.11 -0.79
N ALA A 90 2.69 -13.84 -1.19
CA ALA A 90 2.47 -12.72 -0.29
C ALA A 90 0.96 -12.44 -0.19
N PRO A 91 0.42 -12.21 1.02
CA PRO A 91 -0.96 -11.78 1.16
C PRO A 91 -1.14 -10.38 0.57
N GLU A 92 -2.35 -10.08 0.06
CA GLU A 92 -2.65 -8.79 -0.56
C GLU A 92 -2.47 -7.62 0.41
N GLY A 93 -2.74 -7.85 1.71
CA GLY A 93 -2.62 -6.85 2.78
C GLY A 93 -1.19 -6.57 3.25
N VAL A 94 -0.13 -7.13 2.61
CA VAL A 94 1.24 -6.81 3.00
C VAL A 94 1.54 -5.34 2.74
N ALA A 95 2.04 -4.64 3.77
CA ALA A 95 2.39 -3.23 3.66
C ALA A 95 3.59 -3.01 2.73
N THR A 96 3.58 -1.93 1.98
CA THR A 96 4.66 -1.51 1.08
C THR A 96 4.86 -0.01 1.15
N GLY A 97 6.09 0.43 0.90
CA GLY A 97 6.42 1.85 0.82
C GLY A 97 6.11 2.43 -0.56
N LEU A 98 5.56 3.63 -0.60
CA LEU A 98 5.41 4.39 -1.82
C LEU A 98 5.65 5.88 -1.59
N VAL A 99 6.16 6.55 -2.63
CA VAL A 99 6.19 8.01 -2.72
C VAL A 99 5.17 8.43 -3.76
N TRP A 100 4.22 9.27 -3.33
CA TRP A 100 3.20 9.82 -4.20
C TRP A 100 3.36 11.33 -4.32
N THR A 101 3.50 11.82 -5.54
CA THR A 101 3.53 13.25 -5.84
C THR A 101 2.26 13.63 -6.56
N ALA A 102 1.59 14.67 -6.10
CA ALA A 102 0.35 15.15 -6.69
C ALA A 102 0.32 16.68 -6.71
N ASN A 103 -0.36 17.27 -7.71
CA ASN A 103 -0.71 18.68 -7.63
C ASN A 103 -1.81 18.91 -6.57
N ILE A 104 -1.93 20.16 -6.11
CA ILE A 104 -2.86 20.54 -5.03
C ILE A 104 -4.31 20.16 -5.35
N ARG A 105 -4.77 20.35 -6.58
CA ARG A 105 -6.14 20.00 -6.98
C ARG A 105 -6.39 18.49 -6.83
N THR A 106 -5.46 17.68 -7.32
CA THR A 106 -5.53 16.21 -7.20
C THR A 106 -5.48 15.79 -5.74
N LEU A 107 -4.60 16.39 -4.94
CA LEU A 107 -4.49 16.07 -3.50
C LEU A 107 -5.80 16.38 -2.77
N ARG A 108 -6.37 17.56 -2.99
CA ARG A 108 -7.66 17.94 -2.40
C ARG A 108 -8.76 16.96 -2.75
N HIS A 109 -8.90 16.64 -4.04
CA HIS A 109 -9.91 15.67 -4.50
C HIS A 109 -9.67 14.27 -3.90
N THR A 110 -8.42 13.84 -3.79
CA THR A 110 -8.10 12.52 -3.25
C THR A 110 -8.38 12.43 -1.75
N ILE A 111 -8.08 13.49 -0.98
CA ILE A 111 -8.44 13.55 0.44
C ILE A 111 -9.96 13.39 0.61
N GLU A 112 -10.79 14.16 -0.12
CA GLU A 112 -12.24 14.01 -0.09
C GLU A 112 -12.69 12.59 -0.43
N ALA A 113 -12.22 12.05 -1.55
CA ALA A 113 -12.65 10.74 -2.06
C ALA A 113 -12.18 9.55 -1.19
N ARG A 114 -11.02 9.67 -0.52
CA ARG A 114 -10.42 8.58 0.25
C ARG A 114 -10.73 8.65 1.74
N THR A 115 -11.32 9.74 2.21
CA THR A 115 -11.88 9.83 3.57
C THR A 115 -13.39 9.61 3.61
N ASP A 116 -14.04 9.41 2.46
CA ASP A 116 -15.46 9.06 2.38
C ASP A 116 -15.73 7.72 3.11
N GLN A 117 -16.93 7.60 3.72
CA GLN A 117 -17.34 6.42 4.49
C GLN A 117 -17.38 5.13 3.64
N GLY A 118 -17.52 5.23 2.33
CA GLY A 118 -17.46 4.09 1.41
C GLY A 118 -16.05 3.65 1.04
N ALA A 119 -15.00 4.39 1.45
CA ALA A 119 -13.62 3.98 1.26
C ALA A 119 -13.19 2.97 2.34
N GLU A 120 -12.18 2.15 2.01
CA GLU A 120 -11.62 1.17 2.93
C GLU A 120 -10.96 1.87 4.14
N GLU A 121 -10.98 1.23 5.32
CA GLU A 121 -10.63 1.83 6.60
C GLU A 121 -9.18 2.35 6.65
N GLU A 122 -8.21 1.54 6.20
CA GLU A 122 -6.80 1.91 6.24
C GLU A 122 -6.53 3.15 5.36
N ILE A 123 -7.09 3.19 4.14
CA ILE A 123 -6.89 4.33 3.24
C ILE A 123 -7.54 5.60 3.78
N ARG A 124 -8.65 5.48 4.53
CA ARG A 124 -9.29 6.61 5.22
C ARG A 124 -8.38 7.20 6.28
N LEU A 125 -7.72 6.36 7.08
CA LEU A 125 -6.75 6.79 8.09
C LEU A 125 -5.57 7.52 7.45
N VAL A 126 -4.99 6.95 6.40
CA VAL A 126 -3.86 7.54 5.68
C VAL A 126 -4.22 8.93 5.12
N PHE A 127 -5.34 9.05 4.39
CA PHE A 127 -5.73 10.33 3.80
C PHE A 127 -6.30 11.33 4.82
N GLY A 128 -6.87 10.86 5.92
CA GLY A 128 -7.21 11.70 7.06
C GLY A 128 -5.97 12.35 7.65
N LYS A 129 -4.90 11.57 7.87
CA LYS A 129 -3.61 12.08 8.37
C LYS A 129 -2.94 13.04 7.40
N ILE A 130 -2.99 12.76 6.09
CA ILE A 130 -2.51 13.69 5.07
C ILE A 130 -3.31 15.01 5.13
N GLY A 131 -4.63 14.95 5.30
CA GLY A 131 -5.48 16.12 5.46
C GLY A 131 -5.08 17.01 6.66
N GLU A 132 -4.81 16.39 7.81
CA GLU A 132 -4.32 17.10 9.02
C GLU A 132 -2.99 17.82 8.71
N ILE A 133 -2.00 17.12 8.20
CA ILE A 133 -0.69 17.70 7.85
C ILE A 133 -0.86 18.87 6.85
N MET A 134 -1.64 18.67 5.81
CA MET A 134 -1.83 19.70 4.80
C MET A 134 -2.59 20.93 5.32
N ARG A 135 -3.48 20.75 6.29
CA ARG A 135 -4.15 21.88 6.96
C ARG A 135 -3.17 22.71 7.79
N GLU A 136 -2.21 22.06 8.43
CA GLU A 136 -1.15 22.73 9.20
C GLU A 136 -0.13 23.44 8.29
N GLU A 137 0.36 22.73 7.26
CA GLU A 137 1.43 23.23 6.39
C GLU A 137 0.95 24.25 5.34
N ALA A 138 -0.31 24.13 4.89
CA ALA A 138 -0.87 24.99 3.85
C ALA A 138 -2.31 25.41 4.15
N PRO A 139 -2.56 26.14 5.26
CA PRO A 139 -3.91 26.49 5.71
C PRO A 139 -4.71 27.29 4.68
N ALA A 140 -4.05 28.12 3.87
CA ALA A 140 -4.71 28.86 2.79
C ALA A 140 -5.32 27.97 1.70
N LEU A 141 -4.85 26.72 1.57
CA LEU A 141 -5.29 25.76 0.55
C LEU A 141 -6.14 24.63 1.10
N PHE A 142 -6.10 24.37 2.42
CA PHE A 142 -6.77 23.22 3.05
C PHE A 142 -7.58 23.61 4.29
N GLY A 143 -7.60 24.89 4.67
CA GLY A 143 -8.33 25.37 5.83
C GLY A 143 -9.86 25.41 5.66
N ASP A 144 -10.35 25.31 4.42
CA ASP A 144 -11.77 25.29 4.08
C ASP A 144 -12.47 23.94 4.30
N TYR A 145 -11.71 22.90 4.67
CA TYR A 145 -12.29 21.58 4.92
C TYR A 145 -13.03 21.54 6.26
N THR A 146 -14.22 20.94 6.24
CA THR A 146 -14.92 20.46 7.44
C THR A 146 -14.73 18.95 7.56
N VAL A 147 -14.59 18.46 8.79
CA VAL A 147 -14.44 17.04 9.06
C VAL A 147 -15.66 16.55 9.84
N THR A 148 -16.37 15.59 9.27
CA THR A 148 -17.56 14.98 9.88
C THR A 148 -17.36 13.46 9.84
N ASP A 149 -17.36 12.81 10.99
CA ASP A 149 -17.15 11.35 11.14
C ASP A 149 -15.90 10.84 10.37
N GLY A 150 -14.81 11.63 10.41
CA GLY A 150 -13.57 11.32 9.72
C GLY A 150 -13.55 11.62 8.22
N THR A 151 -14.69 12.00 7.63
CA THR A 151 -14.80 12.42 6.23
C THR A 151 -14.42 13.89 6.08
N TRP A 152 -13.49 14.18 5.19
CA TRP A 152 -12.99 15.52 4.87
C TRP A 152 -13.76 16.11 3.69
N ILE A 153 -14.59 17.12 3.95
CA ILE A 153 -15.48 17.75 2.97
C ILE A 153 -14.95 19.15 2.66
N PRO A 154 -14.48 19.44 1.42
CA PRO A 154 -13.98 20.76 1.07
C PRO A 154 -15.13 21.76 0.94
N GLY A 155 -14.94 22.97 1.47
CA GLY A 155 -15.86 24.09 1.25
C GLY A 155 -15.89 24.54 -0.22
N TRP A 156 -14.74 24.45 -0.91
CA TRP A 156 -14.57 24.82 -2.31
C TRP A 156 -14.07 23.63 -3.14
N ARG A 157 -14.93 23.09 -4.01
CA ARG A 157 -14.57 21.96 -4.88
C ARG A 157 -13.88 22.38 -6.20
N LYS A 158 -14.04 23.65 -6.59
CA LYS A 158 -13.42 24.21 -7.78
C LYS A 158 -12.28 25.14 -7.37
N VAL A 159 -11.07 24.61 -7.41
CA VAL A 159 -9.82 25.35 -7.19
C VAL A 159 -8.99 25.31 -8.45
#